data_647e17bb5bd5ef883deb5e1bbb7b6099
#
_entry.id   647e17bb5bd5ef883deb5e1bbb7b6099
#
_cell.length_a   1.000
_cell.length_b   1.000
_cell.length_c   1.000
_cell.angle_alpha   90.00
_cell.angle_beta   90.00
_cell.angle_gamma   90.00
#
_symmetry.space_group_name_H-M   'P 1'
#
loop_
_entity.id
_entity.type
_entity.pdbx_description
1 polymer ?
#
loop_
_entity_poly.entity_id
_entity_poly.type
_entity_poly.pdbx_seq_one_letter_code
_entity_poly.pdbx_strand_id
1 'polypeptide(L)'
;MRYRTNQERGFVGCSRLGEDNYTSRRSFDFEEYQSGVYVNWGPVMTINDDTTKSGFITAHHEHKNLDILSYVVKGKVKHHDNLGNDVTALAGQVQHMSCGTGIWHTESNPGPEDNRYLQIWIASNQWLMGWKPKYTLVDRSLEFSILPVKLKNTRLEIRAGILTGSYAPTGVSYLLQLEGTSCCAGYILNEGDSLEITGPCSIDSQGGHCLLFTMI
;
A
#
# COMPACT_ATOMS: atom_id res chain seq x y z
N MET A 1 8.53 5.83 19.43
CA MET A 1 7.29 5.71 18.65
C MET A 1 6.91 7.07 18.09
N ARG A 2 6.38 7.12 16.86
CA ARG A 2 5.95 8.35 16.20
C ARG A 2 4.54 8.15 15.65
N TYR A 3 3.57 8.79 16.28
CA TYR A 3 2.16 8.78 15.84
C TYR A 3 1.93 9.89 14.82
N ARG A 4 1.08 9.60 13.83
CA ARG A 4 0.69 10.55 12.80
C ARG A 4 -0.78 10.37 12.46
N THR A 5 -1.54 11.46 12.52
CA THR A 5 -2.95 11.45 12.15
C THR A 5 -3.15 11.41 10.63
N ASN A 6 -4.33 10.99 10.20
CA ASN A 6 -4.70 11.01 8.78
C ASN A 6 -4.63 12.41 8.16
N GLN A 7 -4.96 13.47 8.94
CA GLN A 7 -4.91 14.85 8.44
C GLN A 7 -3.49 15.34 8.14
N GLU A 8 -2.47 14.76 8.80
CA GLU A 8 -1.05 15.09 8.56
C GLU A 8 -0.48 14.37 7.34
N ARG A 9 -1.18 13.39 6.78
CA ARG A 9 -0.79 12.75 5.51
C ARG A 9 -1.02 13.70 4.35
N GLY A 10 -0.18 13.60 3.32
CA GLY A 10 -0.36 14.34 2.09
C GLY A 10 -1.74 14.07 1.48
N PHE A 11 -2.35 15.09 0.95
CA PHE A 11 -3.59 14.94 0.18
C PHE A 11 -3.37 15.49 -1.24
N VAL A 12 -3.63 14.64 -2.20
CA VAL A 12 -3.60 14.99 -3.63
C VAL A 12 -4.98 14.72 -4.19
N GLY A 13 -5.58 15.73 -4.78
CA GLY A 13 -6.86 15.66 -5.49
C GLY A 13 -6.70 16.06 -6.95
N CYS A 14 -7.71 15.87 -7.71
CA CYS A 14 -7.74 15.85 -9.18
C CYS A 14 -7.36 17.07 -9.98
N SER A 15 -6.79 18.10 -9.43
CA SER A 15 -6.49 19.31 -10.21
C SER A 15 -5.60 19.09 -11.45
N ARG A 16 -4.89 17.97 -11.53
CA ARG A 16 -3.98 17.67 -12.66
C ARG A 16 -4.61 16.85 -13.79
N LEU A 17 -5.68 16.11 -13.51
CA LEU A 17 -6.35 15.25 -14.51
C LEU A 17 -7.72 15.83 -14.96
N GLY A 18 -8.06 17.03 -14.50
CA GLY A 18 -9.20 17.79 -14.99
C GLY A 18 -10.57 17.35 -14.50
N GLU A 19 -10.65 16.31 -13.68
CA GLU A 19 -11.94 15.78 -13.19
C GLU A 19 -11.78 15.25 -11.76
N ASP A 20 -12.82 15.30 -10.94
CA ASP A 20 -12.87 14.79 -9.56
C ASP A 20 -12.84 13.24 -9.49
N ASN A 21 -11.98 12.60 -10.32
CA ASN A 21 -11.97 11.15 -10.55
C ASN A 21 -10.97 10.40 -9.71
N TYR A 22 -10.05 11.11 -9.04
CA TYR A 22 -8.96 10.52 -8.28
C TYR A 22 -8.62 11.36 -7.06
N THR A 23 -8.46 10.71 -5.92
CA THR A 23 -7.88 11.30 -4.71
C THR A 23 -6.88 10.34 -4.08
N SER A 24 -5.85 10.87 -3.41
CA SER A 24 -4.81 10.09 -2.75
C SER A 24 -4.44 10.69 -1.40
N ARG A 25 -4.31 9.83 -0.37
CA ARG A 25 -3.67 10.15 0.92
C ARG A 25 -2.28 9.52 0.94
N ARG A 26 -1.24 10.34 0.97
CA ARG A 26 0.16 9.91 0.86
C ARG A 26 0.85 9.85 2.22
N SER A 27 1.37 8.69 2.57
CA SER A 27 2.08 8.52 3.85
C SER A 27 3.50 9.07 3.79
N PHE A 28 4.15 9.04 2.62
CA PHE A 28 5.52 9.50 2.41
C PHE A 28 5.60 10.43 1.22
N ASP A 29 6.74 11.12 1.08
CA ASP A 29 6.98 12.06 -0.01
C ASP A 29 6.87 11.34 -1.36
N PHE A 30 6.06 11.87 -2.24
CA PHE A 30 5.82 11.30 -3.56
C PHE A 30 5.24 12.37 -4.49
N GLU A 31 5.85 12.54 -5.67
CA GLU A 31 5.46 13.53 -6.69
C GLU A 31 5.20 14.93 -6.10
N GLU A 32 3.96 15.42 -6.15
CA GLU A 32 3.59 16.77 -5.67
C GLU A 32 3.60 16.89 -4.14
N TYR A 33 3.52 15.79 -3.41
CA TYR A 33 3.57 15.81 -1.96
C TYR A 33 5.01 15.68 -1.48
N GLN A 34 5.56 16.76 -0.93
CA GLN A 34 6.92 16.84 -0.43
C GLN A 34 6.89 17.44 0.98
N SER A 35 6.80 16.59 1.99
CA SER A 35 6.81 17.00 3.41
C SER A 35 8.20 17.39 3.90
N GLY A 36 9.24 16.79 3.30
CA GLY A 36 10.63 16.90 3.76
C GLY A 36 10.89 16.22 5.11
N VAL A 37 9.85 15.63 5.72
CA VAL A 37 9.90 14.99 7.05
C VAL A 37 9.55 13.51 6.94
N TYR A 38 8.54 13.19 6.13
CA TYR A 38 8.08 11.83 5.88
C TYR A 38 8.53 11.37 4.50
N VAL A 39 9.85 11.24 4.32
CA VAL A 39 10.45 10.94 3.01
C VAL A 39 10.19 9.50 2.61
N ASN A 40 10.41 8.56 3.52
CA ASN A 40 10.19 7.12 3.34
C ASN A 40 10.24 6.41 4.70
N TRP A 41 9.91 5.11 4.72
CA TRP A 41 10.12 4.27 5.90
C TRP A 41 10.90 3.01 5.50
N GLY A 42 12.17 2.95 5.89
CA GLY A 42 13.06 1.86 5.45
C GLY A 42 13.02 1.69 3.92
N PRO A 43 12.73 0.50 3.40
CA PRO A 43 12.60 0.26 1.96
C PRO A 43 11.25 0.71 1.38
N VAL A 44 10.27 1.05 2.20
CA VAL A 44 8.95 1.55 1.74
C VAL A 44 9.11 2.99 1.28
N MET A 45 9.09 3.20 -0.02
CA MET A 45 9.28 4.51 -0.66
C MET A 45 8.04 5.38 -0.52
N THR A 46 6.86 4.82 -0.78
CA THR A 46 5.59 5.50 -0.59
C THR A 46 4.46 4.51 -0.31
N ILE A 47 3.40 5.01 0.33
CA ILE A 47 2.10 4.37 0.47
C ILE A 47 1.07 5.41 0.05
N ASN A 48 0.48 5.20 -1.11
CA ASN A 48 -0.62 6.00 -1.63
C ASN A 48 -1.93 5.26 -1.36
N ASP A 49 -2.82 5.89 -0.63
CA ASP A 49 -4.16 5.40 -0.32
C ASP A 49 -5.11 6.08 -1.31
N ASP A 50 -5.32 5.39 -2.42
CA ASP A 50 -5.95 5.92 -3.62
C ASP A 50 -7.43 5.57 -3.66
N THR A 51 -8.26 6.55 -4.00
CA THR A 51 -9.67 6.37 -4.32
C THR A 51 -9.91 6.86 -5.76
N THR A 52 -10.50 6.00 -6.58
CA THR A 52 -10.81 6.34 -7.97
C THR A 52 -12.29 6.12 -8.29
N LYS A 53 -12.84 7.04 -9.08
CA LYS A 53 -14.22 6.95 -9.57
C LYS A 53 -14.39 5.83 -10.58
N SER A 54 -15.66 5.41 -10.77
CA SER A 54 -16.02 4.51 -11.87
C SER A 54 -15.50 5.02 -13.21
N GLY A 55 -14.89 4.14 -13.99
CA GLY A 55 -14.35 4.47 -15.31
C GLY A 55 -13.00 5.18 -15.32
N PHE A 56 -12.41 5.46 -14.14
CA PHE A 56 -11.05 6.02 -14.06
C PHE A 56 -10.03 5.07 -14.71
N ILE A 57 -9.07 5.63 -15.41
CA ILE A 57 -7.92 4.92 -15.98
C ILE A 57 -6.67 5.78 -15.88
N THR A 58 -5.56 5.19 -15.42
CA THR A 58 -4.25 5.86 -15.43
C THR A 58 -3.70 6.00 -16.85
N ALA A 59 -2.87 6.99 -17.09
CA ALA A 59 -2.05 7.02 -18.30
C ALA A 59 -1.14 5.78 -18.36
N HIS A 60 -0.79 5.34 -19.58
CA HIS A 60 0.18 4.26 -19.77
C HIS A 60 1.57 4.74 -19.35
N HIS A 61 2.20 4.06 -18.40
CA HIS A 61 3.48 4.48 -17.81
C HIS A 61 4.33 3.29 -17.40
N GLU A 62 5.61 3.54 -17.11
CA GLU A 62 6.60 2.51 -16.83
C GLU A 62 7.10 2.56 -15.40
N HIS A 63 7.34 1.37 -14.81
CA HIS A 63 8.06 1.19 -13.55
C HIS A 63 9.24 0.25 -13.72
N LYS A 64 10.37 0.56 -13.06
CA LYS A 64 11.62 -0.22 -13.09
C LYS A 64 12.26 -0.35 -11.72
N ASN A 65 12.95 -1.49 -11.51
CA ASN A 65 13.86 -1.72 -10.37
C ASN A 65 13.23 -1.54 -8.98
N LEU A 66 11.93 -1.82 -8.85
CA LEU A 66 11.21 -1.78 -7.58
C LEU A 66 10.10 -2.84 -7.58
N ASP A 67 9.57 -3.12 -6.42
CA ASP A 67 8.33 -3.88 -6.24
C ASP A 67 7.18 -2.92 -5.95
N ILE A 68 6.03 -3.11 -6.61
CA ILE A 68 4.79 -2.39 -6.34
C ILE A 68 3.74 -3.39 -5.89
N LEU A 69 3.09 -3.09 -4.77
CA LEU A 69 1.92 -3.82 -4.31
C LEU A 69 0.70 -2.91 -4.43
N SER A 70 -0.36 -3.40 -5.09
CA SER A 70 -1.67 -2.75 -5.07
C SER A 70 -2.61 -3.60 -4.22
N TYR A 71 -2.85 -3.20 -2.96
CA TYR A 71 -3.77 -3.88 -2.04
C TYR A 71 -5.15 -3.25 -2.15
N VAL A 72 -6.12 -4.01 -2.63
CA VAL A 72 -7.50 -3.52 -2.82
C VAL A 72 -8.26 -3.57 -1.49
N VAL A 73 -8.62 -2.40 -0.97
CA VAL A 73 -9.41 -2.26 0.26
C VAL A 73 -10.91 -2.37 -0.05
N LYS A 74 -11.37 -1.69 -1.11
CA LYS A 74 -12.77 -1.66 -1.53
C LYS A 74 -12.88 -1.68 -3.05
N GLY A 75 -13.94 -2.35 -3.56
CA GLY A 75 -14.22 -2.39 -4.98
C GLY A 75 -13.26 -3.29 -5.76
N LYS A 76 -12.77 -2.81 -6.87
CA LYS A 76 -11.86 -3.58 -7.75
C LYS A 76 -10.92 -2.67 -8.52
N VAL A 77 -9.75 -3.23 -8.90
CA VAL A 77 -8.75 -2.56 -9.74
C VAL A 77 -8.41 -3.49 -10.89
N LYS A 78 -8.55 -3.00 -12.10
CA LYS A 78 -8.10 -3.72 -13.31
C LYS A 78 -6.71 -3.26 -13.69
N HIS A 79 -5.82 -4.21 -13.92
CA HIS A 79 -4.46 -4.03 -14.39
C HIS A 79 -4.31 -4.59 -15.80
N HIS A 80 -3.62 -3.84 -16.67
CA HIS A 80 -3.20 -4.29 -18.00
C HIS A 80 -1.75 -3.90 -18.23
N ASP A 81 -0.90 -4.84 -18.70
CA ASP A 81 0.53 -4.59 -18.89
C ASP A 81 1.13 -5.18 -20.19
N ASN A 82 2.36 -4.77 -20.47
CA ASN A 82 3.12 -5.22 -21.66
C ASN A 82 3.65 -6.67 -21.53
N LEU A 83 3.45 -7.36 -20.42
CA LEU A 83 3.75 -8.79 -20.26
C LEU A 83 2.58 -9.67 -20.69
N GLY A 84 1.44 -9.06 -21.05
CA GLY A 84 0.21 -9.74 -21.48
C GLY A 84 -0.77 -10.03 -20.35
N ASN A 85 -0.56 -9.46 -19.16
CA ASN A 85 -1.54 -9.58 -18.10
C ASN A 85 -2.70 -8.61 -18.34
N ASP A 86 -3.93 -9.11 -18.16
CA ASP A 86 -5.19 -8.36 -18.15
C ASP A 86 -6.05 -8.91 -17.01
N VAL A 87 -5.87 -8.38 -15.81
CA VAL A 87 -6.35 -9.00 -14.56
C VAL A 87 -7.11 -7.98 -13.73
N THR A 88 -8.21 -8.40 -13.12
CA THR A 88 -8.97 -7.60 -12.15
C THR A 88 -8.77 -8.15 -10.75
N ALA A 89 -8.22 -7.34 -9.86
CA ALA A 89 -8.12 -7.61 -8.43
C ALA A 89 -9.38 -7.11 -7.71
N LEU A 90 -9.85 -7.88 -6.76
CA LEU A 90 -11.02 -7.60 -5.91
C LEU A 90 -10.57 -7.19 -4.51
N ALA A 91 -11.50 -6.62 -3.72
CA ALA A 91 -11.27 -6.30 -2.31
C ALA A 91 -10.66 -7.51 -1.55
N GLY A 92 -9.60 -7.25 -0.78
CA GLY A 92 -8.78 -8.23 -0.08
C GLY A 92 -7.65 -8.84 -0.91
N GLN A 93 -7.67 -8.76 -2.24
CA GLN A 93 -6.58 -9.26 -3.09
C GLN A 93 -5.42 -8.25 -3.20
N VAL A 94 -4.25 -8.77 -3.56
CA VAL A 94 -3.03 -7.98 -3.78
C VAL A 94 -2.48 -8.25 -5.17
N GLN A 95 -2.28 -7.20 -5.94
CA GLN A 95 -1.45 -7.23 -7.13
C GLN A 95 0.01 -6.99 -6.72
N HIS A 96 0.92 -7.81 -7.22
CA HIS A 96 2.36 -7.62 -7.03
C HIS A 96 3.05 -7.51 -8.38
N MET A 97 3.54 -6.32 -8.68
CA MET A 97 4.46 -6.06 -9.79
C MET A 97 5.89 -6.05 -9.27
N SER A 98 6.68 -7.04 -9.65
CA SER A 98 8.13 -7.04 -9.50
C SER A 98 8.73 -6.47 -10.78
N CYS A 99 8.99 -5.15 -10.82
CA CYS A 99 9.13 -4.38 -12.06
C CYS A 99 10.43 -4.69 -12.85
N GLY A 100 11.51 -5.09 -12.18
CA GLY A 100 12.74 -5.53 -12.84
C GLY A 100 13.24 -4.57 -13.93
N THR A 101 13.47 -5.09 -15.14
CA THR A 101 13.92 -4.29 -16.29
C THR A 101 12.88 -3.33 -16.86
N GLY A 102 11.61 -3.47 -16.46
CA GLY A 102 10.53 -2.56 -16.81
C GLY A 102 9.19 -3.27 -17.02
N ILE A 103 8.13 -2.68 -16.47
CA ILE A 103 6.74 -3.01 -16.77
C ILE A 103 6.05 -1.72 -17.18
N TRP A 104 5.44 -1.74 -18.36
CA TRP A 104 4.52 -0.71 -18.82
C TRP A 104 3.10 -1.14 -18.55
N HIS A 105 2.32 -0.31 -17.87
CA HIS A 105 0.97 -0.70 -17.47
C HIS A 105 -0.02 0.47 -17.43
N THR A 106 -1.29 0.09 -17.27
CA THR A 106 -2.40 0.96 -16.88
C THR A 106 -3.16 0.29 -15.74
N GLU A 107 -3.72 1.09 -14.85
CA GLU A 107 -4.68 0.66 -13.84
C GLU A 107 -6.01 1.41 -14.04
N SER A 108 -7.13 0.74 -13.79
CA SER A 108 -8.45 1.34 -13.96
C SER A 108 -9.45 0.83 -12.92
N ASN A 109 -10.50 1.63 -12.70
CA ASN A 109 -11.67 1.19 -11.96
C ASN A 109 -12.77 0.71 -12.93
N PRO A 110 -12.91 -0.61 -13.13
CA PRO A 110 -13.93 -1.18 -14.00
C PRO A 110 -15.29 -1.35 -13.30
N GLY A 111 -15.38 -0.96 -12.03
CA GLY A 111 -16.60 -1.09 -11.22
C GLY A 111 -17.57 0.08 -11.45
N PRO A 112 -18.86 -0.09 -11.04
CA PRO A 112 -19.85 0.98 -11.12
C PRO A 112 -19.71 2.00 -9.98
N GLU A 113 -18.94 1.67 -8.92
CA GLU A 113 -18.73 2.51 -7.75
C GLU A 113 -17.27 2.86 -7.58
N ASP A 114 -16.99 3.83 -6.69
CA ASP A 114 -15.62 4.17 -6.29
C ASP A 114 -14.91 2.96 -5.71
N ASN A 115 -13.66 2.79 -6.08
CA ASN A 115 -12.77 1.83 -5.41
C ASN A 115 -11.83 2.56 -4.45
N ARG A 116 -11.19 1.78 -3.56
CA ARG A 116 -10.08 2.23 -2.72
C ARG A 116 -9.00 1.14 -2.70
N TYR A 117 -7.76 1.52 -2.95
CA TYR A 117 -6.63 0.61 -2.90
C TYR A 117 -5.37 1.34 -2.44
N LEU A 118 -4.46 0.58 -1.84
CA LEU A 118 -3.16 1.10 -1.45
C LEU A 118 -2.14 0.74 -2.53
N GLN A 119 -1.48 1.73 -3.09
CA GLN A 119 -0.32 1.53 -3.94
C GLN A 119 0.95 1.73 -3.10
N ILE A 120 1.71 0.65 -2.91
CA ILE A 120 2.87 0.58 -2.03
C ILE A 120 4.10 0.33 -2.89
N TRP A 121 5.03 1.27 -2.90
CA TRP A 121 6.29 1.14 -3.63
C TRP A 121 7.41 0.76 -2.70
N ILE A 122 8.12 -0.30 -3.04
CA ILE A 122 9.18 -0.88 -2.21
C ILE A 122 10.46 -0.89 -3.02
N ALA A 123 11.47 -0.19 -2.51
CA ALA A 123 12.81 -0.21 -3.10
C ALA A 123 13.36 -1.64 -3.08
N SER A 124 13.86 -2.09 -4.21
CA SER A 124 14.64 -3.32 -4.26
C SER A 124 15.99 -3.10 -3.55
N ASN A 125 16.64 -4.21 -3.19
CA ASN A 125 18.04 -4.11 -2.78
C ASN A 125 18.85 -3.53 -3.95
N GLN A 126 19.58 -2.44 -3.73
CA GLN A 126 20.34 -1.71 -4.77
C GLN A 126 21.34 -2.58 -5.55
N TRP A 127 21.68 -3.77 -5.03
CA TRP A 127 22.54 -4.75 -5.71
C TRP A 127 21.77 -5.68 -6.66
N LEU A 128 20.43 -5.63 -6.64
CA LEU A 128 19.53 -6.41 -7.50
C LEU A 128 18.91 -5.48 -8.53
N MET A 129 19.60 -5.24 -9.63
CA MET A 129 19.11 -4.44 -10.74
C MET A 129 18.85 -5.35 -11.95
N GLY A 130 17.86 -5.00 -12.76
CA GLY A 130 17.67 -5.62 -14.07
C GLY A 130 17.18 -7.06 -14.08
N TRP A 131 16.48 -7.52 -13.03
CA TRP A 131 15.84 -8.84 -13.05
C TRP A 131 14.65 -8.89 -14.02
N LYS A 132 14.26 -10.08 -14.42
CA LYS A 132 13.10 -10.27 -15.30
C LYS A 132 11.81 -9.80 -14.61
N PRO A 133 11.03 -8.90 -15.23
CA PRO A 133 9.79 -8.42 -14.64
C PRO A 133 8.75 -9.53 -14.50
N LYS A 134 7.88 -9.38 -13.48
CA LYS A 134 6.83 -10.35 -13.19
C LYS A 134 5.63 -9.66 -12.57
N TYR A 135 4.42 -10.04 -12.99
CA TYR A 135 3.15 -9.74 -12.34
C TYR A 135 2.61 -10.98 -11.62
N THR A 136 1.97 -10.80 -10.48
CA THR A 136 1.30 -11.87 -9.73
C THR A 136 0.07 -11.30 -9.03
N LEU A 137 -1.10 -11.92 -9.23
CA LEU A 137 -2.26 -11.68 -8.38
C LEU A 137 -2.20 -12.66 -7.20
N VAL A 138 -2.32 -12.13 -5.99
CA VAL A 138 -2.33 -12.90 -4.76
C VAL A 138 -3.74 -12.92 -4.21
N ASP A 139 -4.33 -14.11 -4.16
CA ASP A 139 -5.60 -14.36 -3.48
C ASP A 139 -5.36 -14.64 -2.00
N ARG A 140 -6.19 -14.07 -1.14
CA ARG A 140 -6.00 -14.19 0.31
C ARG A 140 -7.29 -13.98 1.11
N SER A 141 -7.27 -14.48 2.35
CA SER A 141 -8.26 -14.16 3.38
C SER A 141 -8.16 -12.68 3.82
N LEU A 142 -9.27 -12.10 4.24
CA LEU A 142 -9.29 -10.79 4.89
C LEU A 142 -8.73 -10.80 6.32
N GLU A 143 -8.42 -11.97 6.89
CA GLU A 143 -7.79 -12.06 8.20
C GLU A 143 -6.40 -11.43 8.21
N PHE A 144 -6.03 -10.82 9.32
CA PHE A 144 -4.72 -10.20 9.51
C PHE A 144 -3.60 -11.24 9.45
N SER A 145 -2.90 -11.28 8.34
CA SER A 145 -1.87 -12.29 8.05
C SER A 145 -0.75 -11.73 7.17
N ILE A 146 0.35 -12.47 7.08
CA ILE A 146 1.46 -12.14 6.17
C ILE A 146 0.95 -12.14 4.73
N LEU A 147 1.32 -11.11 3.96
CA LEU A 147 1.13 -11.10 2.52
C LEU A 147 2.09 -12.11 1.88
N PRO A 148 1.59 -13.10 1.14
CA PRO A 148 2.43 -14.13 0.53
C PRO A 148 3.10 -13.63 -0.77
N VAL A 149 3.79 -12.49 -0.69
CA VAL A 149 4.52 -11.86 -1.80
C VAL A 149 6.02 -12.12 -1.67
N LYS A 150 6.70 -12.29 -2.80
CA LYS A 150 8.16 -12.49 -2.85
C LYS A 150 8.85 -11.19 -3.25
N LEU A 151 9.04 -10.30 -2.30
CA LEU A 151 9.74 -9.04 -2.51
C LEU A 151 11.22 -9.25 -2.86
N LYS A 152 11.77 -8.32 -3.62
CA LYS A 152 13.23 -8.24 -3.87
C LYS A 152 13.99 -7.70 -2.66
N ASN A 153 13.31 -6.98 -1.77
CA ASN A 153 13.85 -6.64 -0.47
C ASN A 153 13.40 -7.67 0.57
N THR A 154 14.30 -8.53 0.99
CA THR A 154 14.01 -9.64 1.91
C THR A 154 13.99 -9.26 3.38
N ARG A 155 14.25 -7.99 3.72
CA ARG A 155 14.26 -7.47 5.09
C ARG A 155 12.93 -6.87 5.52
N LEU A 156 11.88 -7.10 4.77
CA LEU A 156 10.56 -6.53 5.03
C LEU A 156 9.51 -7.63 5.06
N GLU A 157 8.81 -7.76 6.16
CA GLU A 157 7.56 -8.51 6.27
C GLU A 157 6.39 -7.54 6.18
N ILE A 158 5.34 -7.91 5.46
CA ILE A 158 4.11 -7.11 5.34
C ILE A 158 2.94 -7.97 5.76
N ARG A 159 2.12 -7.46 6.67
CA ARG A 159 0.85 -8.04 7.08
C ARG A 159 -0.28 -7.07 6.74
N ALA A 160 -1.40 -7.62 6.33
CA ALA A 160 -2.61 -6.83 6.12
C ALA A 160 -3.85 -7.63 6.53
N GLY A 161 -4.97 -6.95 6.74
CA GLY A 161 -6.26 -7.58 7.00
C GLY A 161 -6.92 -7.10 8.29
N ILE A 162 -8.00 -7.78 8.64
CA ILE A 162 -8.82 -7.48 9.82
C ILE A 162 -8.20 -8.15 11.04
N LEU A 163 -7.69 -7.33 11.96
CA LEU A 163 -7.13 -7.78 13.23
C LEU A 163 -8.24 -7.87 14.29
N THR A 164 -8.44 -9.08 14.81
CA THR A 164 -9.29 -9.32 15.98
C THR A 164 -8.46 -9.93 17.09
N GLY A 165 -8.38 -9.24 18.22
CA GLY A 165 -7.49 -9.58 19.34
C GLY A 165 -6.18 -8.80 19.30
N SER A 166 -5.08 -9.45 19.66
CA SER A 166 -3.80 -8.81 19.89
C SER A 166 -2.70 -9.36 18.98
N TYR A 167 -1.85 -8.49 18.47
CA TYR A 167 -0.66 -8.85 17.71
C TYR A 167 0.56 -8.05 18.20
N ALA A 168 1.66 -8.73 18.50
CA ALA A 168 2.93 -8.09 18.88
C ALA A 168 3.96 -8.21 17.74
N PRO A 169 4.35 -7.11 17.10
CA PRO A 169 5.39 -7.14 16.08
C PRO A 169 6.76 -7.46 16.69
N THR A 170 7.58 -8.20 15.94
CA THR A 170 8.89 -8.69 16.40
C THR A 170 10.05 -7.74 16.11
N GLY A 171 9.80 -6.64 15.40
CA GLY A 171 10.82 -5.68 14.98
C GLY A 171 10.28 -4.26 14.88
N VAL A 172 11.15 -3.34 14.42
CA VAL A 172 10.74 -1.97 14.10
C VAL A 172 9.66 -2.03 13.02
N SER A 173 8.52 -1.39 13.28
CA SER A 173 7.35 -1.56 12.43
C SER A 173 6.69 -0.23 12.11
N TYR A 174 5.94 -0.21 11.02
CA TYR A 174 5.05 0.88 10.63
C TYR A 174 3.64 0.32 10.48
N LEU A 175 2.73 0.80 11.31
CA LEU A 175 1.31 0.45 11.32
C LEU A 175 0.52 1.56 10.62
N LEU A 176 -0.34 1.20 9.68
CA LEU A 176 -1.34 2.07 9.07
C LEU A 176 -2.72 1.47 9.32
N GLN A 177 -3.60 2.25 9.95
CA GLN A 177 -5.00 1.87 10.15
C GLN A 177 -5.78 2.19 8.88
N LEU A 178 -6.42 1.19 8.27
CA LEU A 178 -7.18 1.36 7.02
C LEU A 178 -8.64 1.65 7.27
N GLU A 179 -9.28 0.89 8.18
CA GLU A 179 -10.69 1.01 8.55
C GLU A 179 -10.85 0.58 10.01
N GLY A 180 -11.83 1.16 10.72
CA GLY A 180 -12.06 0.89 12.14
C GLY A 180 -10.97 1.47 13.03
N THR A 181 -10.68 0.80 14.16
CA THR A 181 -9.74 1.30 15.16
C THR A 181 -8.82 0.22 15.71
N SER A 182 -7.63 0.63 16.13
CA SER A 182 -6.70 -0.18 16.91
C SER A 182 -6.07 0.64 18.03
N CYS A 183 -5.60 -0.04 19.08
CA CYS A 183 -4.79 0.55 20.14
C CYS A 183 -3.37 -0.01 20.08
N CYS A 184 -2.36 0.85 20.24
CA CYS A 184 -0.98 0.41 20.39
C CYS A 184 -0.20 1.41 21.24
N ALA A 185 0.46 0.92 22.30
CA ALA A 185 1.30 1.73 23.19
C ALA A 185 0.61 3.00 23.74
N GLY A 186 -0.69 2.92 24.02
CA GLY A 186 -1.50 4.04 24.53
C GLY A 186 -2.05 4.97 23.44
N TYR A 187 -1.70 4.77 22.18
CA TYR A 187 -2.32 5.49 21.05
C TYR A 187 -3.55 4.75 20.55
N ILE A 188 -4.61 5.50 20.28
CA ILE A 188 -5.78 5.01 19.54
C ILE A 188 -5.60 5.47 18.09
N LEU A 189 -5.52 4.51 17.17
CA LEU A 189 -5.41 4.78 15.75
C LEU A 189 -6.81 4.68 15.13
N ASN A 190 -7.24 5.75 14.51
CA ASN A 190 -8.44 5.80 13.68
C ASN A 190 -8.08 5.62 12.20
N GLU A 191 -9.07 5.54 11.34
CA GLU A 191 -8.86 5.38 9.90
C GLU A 191 -7.89 6.41 9.32
N GLY A 192 -6.87 5.94 8.64
CA GLY A 192 -5.81 6.71 8.02
C GLY A 192 -4.67 7.11 8.97
N ASP A 193 -4.81 6.90 10.28
CA ASP A 193 -3.73 7.15 11.24
C ASP A 193 -2.62 6.11 11.11
N SER A 194 -1.41 6.50 11.47
CA SER A 194 -0.24 5.62 11.45
C SER A 194 0.63 5.75 12.69
N LEU A 195 1.39 4.69 12.99
CA LEU A 195 2.31 4.63 14.11
C LEU A 195 3.62 3.94 13.71
N GLU A 196 4.73 4.63 13.90
CA GLU A 196 6.06 3.99 13.88
C GLU A 196 6.33 3.36 15.24
N ILE A 197 6.55 2.05 15.25
CA ILE A 197 6.75 1.22 16.44
C ILE A 197 8.24 0.88 16.53
N THR A 198 8.91 1.42 17.55
CA THR A 198 10.38 1.25 17.72
C THR A 198 10.75 0.42 18.96
N GLY A 199 9.77 -0.15 19.63
CA GLY A 199 9.97 -0.96 20.84
C GLY A 199 8.85 -1.97 21.05
N PRO A 200 8.97 -2.84 22.04
CA PRO A 200 7.95 -3.84 22.34
C PRO A 200 6.58 -3.19 22.61
N CYS A 201 5.56 -3.66 21.92
CA CYS A 201 4.16 -3.29 22.18
C CYS A 201 3.22 -4.37 21.64
N SER A 202 1.96 -4.29 22.04
CA SER A 202 0.86 -5.02 21.42
C SER A 202 0.01 -4.05 20.60
N ILE A 203 -0.45 -4.51 19.45
CA ILE A 203 -1.49 -3.88 18.64
C ILE A 203 -2.78 -4.63 18.97
N ASP A 204 -3.74 -3.95 19.58
CA ASP A 204 -5.01 -4.53 20.01
C ASP A 204 -6.14 -3.96 19.17
N SER A 205 -7.01 -4.82 18.63
CA SER A 205 -8.14 -4.41 17.80
C SER A 205 -9.33 -5.33 17.94
N GLN A 206 -10.52 -4.79 17.73
CA GLN A 206 -11.82 -5.49 17.73
C GLN A 206 -12.39 -5.60 16.30
N GLY A 207 -11.54 -5.86 15.33
CA GLY A 207 -11.95 -5.97 13.92
C GLY A 207 -11.48 -4.78 13.05
N GLY A 208 -10.46 -4.04 13.47
CA GLY A 208 -9.85 -3.01 12.65
C GLY A 208 -9.06 -3.57 11.48
N HIS A 209 -9.22 -2.99 10.31
CA HIS A 209 -8.45 -3.33 9.11
C HIS A 209 -7.12 -2.60 9.13
N CYS A 210 -6.03 -3.35 9.17
CA CYS A 210 -4.68 -2.81 9.37
C CYS A 210 -3.72 -3.26 8.26
N LEU A 211 -2.72 -2.42 8.01
CA LEU A 211 -1.53 -2.73 7.23
C LEU A 211 -0.30 -2.51 8.13
N LEU A 212 0.54 -3.53 8.26
CA LEU A 212 1.73 -3.51 9.10
C LEU A 212 2.95 -3.91 8.29
N PHE A 213 3.96 -3.07 8.31
CA PHE A 213 5.31 -3.36 7.80
C PHE A 213 6.23 -3.62 8.99
N THR A 214 7.02 -4.69 8.94
CA THR A 214 8.01 -5.01 9.97
C THR A 214 9.37 -5.25 9.34
N MET A 215 10.39 -4.56 9.83
CA MET A 215 11.80 -4.83 9.47
C MET A 215 12.27 -6.10 10.18
N ILE A 216 12.75 -7.09 9.42
CA ILE A 216 13.24 -8.40 9.88
C ILE A 216 14.73 -8.59 9.63
#